data_98ebb9062d073c07d36a1fbcc7e897a1
#
_entry.id   98ebb9062d073c07d36a1fbcc7e897a1
#
_cell.length_a   1.000
_cell.length_b   1.000
_cell.length_c   1.000
_cell.angle_alpha   90.00
_cell.angle_beta   90.00
_cell.angle_gamma   90.00
#
_symmetry.space_group_name_H-M   'P 1'
#
loop_
_entity.id
_entity.type
_entity.pdbx_description
1 polymer ?
#
loop_
_entity_poly.entity_id
_entity_poly.type
_entity_poly.pdbx_seq_one_letter_code
_entity_poly.pdbx_strand_id
1 'polypeptide(L)'
;MIILSIFFLITSILYSSVGFGGGSTYLALMLIWEIPFYIIPILALCCNIIVVSGNSINYVRSGNLNLNLLIPYLVGSIPFAFFGASISISKELFEIILFIILFIAGILLLIKNKSYGNNQIKINSIPKAVSVFIGSIIGFISGIVGIGGGIFLSPILFLM
;
A
#
# COMPACT_ATOMS: atom_id res chain seq x y z
N MET A 1 1.08 24.50 -8.70
CA MET A 1 1.95 23.38 -9.11
C MET A 1 3.20 23.23 -8.24
N ILE A 2 4.02 24.25 -8.02
CA ILE A 2 5.26 24.17 -7.19
C ILE A 2 4.97 23.68 -5.77
N ILE A 3 3.93 24.19 -5.11
CA ILE A 3 3.54 23.78 -3.75
C ILE A 3 3.21 22.29 -3.69
N LEU A 4 2.45 21.79 -4.66
CA LEU A 4 2.11 20.37 -4.75
C LEU A 4 3.37 19.49 -4.91
N SER A 5 4.33 19.92 -5.74
CA SER A 5 5.60 19.20 -5.91
C SER A 5 6.42 19.15 -4.62
N ILE A 6 6.41 20.22 -3.83
CA ILE A 6 7.06 20.24 -2.51
C ILE A 6 6.40 19.24 -1.55
N PHE A 7 5.05 19.20 -1.51
CA PHE A 7 4.34 18.23 -0.68
C PHE A 7 4.60 16.79 -1.14
N PHE A 8 4.71 16.53 -2.44
CA PHE A 8 5.08 15.21 -2.97
C PHE A 8 6.48 14.81 -2.53
N LEU A 9 7.43 15.74 -2.59
CA LEU A 9 8.81 15.51 -2.16
C LEU A 9 8.87 15.21 -0.65
N ILE A 10 8.22 16.00 0.19
CA ILE A 10 8.15 15.76 1.64
C ILE A 10 7.52 14.39 1.91
N THR A 11 6.40 14.09 1.26
CA THR A 11 5.72 12.79 1.38
C THR A 11 6.64 11.65 1.00
N SER A 12 7.36 11.76 -0.12
CA SER A 12 8.25 10.69 -0.59
C SER A 12 9.39 10.43 0.40
N ILE A 13 9.98 11.46 0.99
CA ILE A 13 11.04 11.33 2.00
C ILE A 13 10.50 10.65 3.25
N LEU A 14 9.35 11.11 3.78
CA LEU A 14 8.76 10.56 4.99
C LEU A 14 8.38 9.09 4.82
N TYR A 15 7.68 8.75 3.73
CA TYR A 15 7.26 7.37 3.49
C TYR A 15 8.42 6.44 3.14
N SER A 16 9.40 6.93 2.39
CA SER A 16 10.62 6.17 2.07
C SER A 16 11.41 5.82 3.33
N SER A 17 11.48 6.71 4.31
CA SER A 17 12.19 6.45 5.57
C SER A 17 11.57 5.30 6.39
N VAL A 18 10.27 5.05 6.21
CA VAL A 18 9.52 3.95 6.86
C VAL A 18 9.41 2.71 5.96
N GLY A 19 9.84 2.80 4.70
CA GLY A 19 9.75 1.70 3.73
C GLY A 19 8.44 1.64 2.95
N PHE A 20 7.59 2.67 3.05
CA PHE A 20 6.36 2.79 2.28
C PHE A 20 6.54 3.66 1.03
N GLY A 21 5.53 3.65 0.14
CA GLY A 21 5.58 4.40 -1.10
C GLY A 21 4.82 5.72 -1.12
N GLY A 22 3.95 6.00 -0.14
CA GLY A 22 3.19 7.25 -0.05
C GLY A 22 2.01 7.40 -1.01
N GLY A 23 1.62 6.33 -1.71
CA GLY A 23 0.56 6.37 -2.73
C GLY A 23 -0.77 6.98 -2.25
N SER A 24 -1.20 6.66 -1.03
CA SER A 24 -2.43 7.20 -0.45
C SER A 24 -2.38 8.73 -0.23
N THR A 25 -1.24 9.23 0.23
CA THR A 25 -1.06 10.68 0.42
C THR A 25 -0.99 11.42 -0.91
N TYR A 26 -0.38 10.82 -1.94
CA TYR A 26 -0.40 11.40 -3.28
C TYR A 26 -1.81 11.52 -3.82
N LEU A 27 -2.64 10.47 -3.66
CA LEU A 27 -4.05 10.51 -4.04
C LEU A 27 -4.80 11.62 -3.32
N ALA A 28 -4.68 11.70 -1.99
CA ALA A 28 -5.33 12.72 -1.18
C ALA A 28 -4.90 14.15 -1.58
N LEU A 29 -3.61 14.37 -1.77
CA LEU A 29 -3.10 15.67 -2.21
C LEU A 29 -3.66 16.05 -3.58
N MET A 30 -3.67 15.14 -4.55
CA MET A 30 -4.20 15.42 -5.89
C MET A 30 -5.70 15.70 -5.88
N LEU A 31 -6.47 15.04 -5.01
CA LEU A 31 -7.89 15.35 -4.81
C LEU A 31 -8.12 16.76 -4.25
N ILE A 32 -7.33 17.16 -3.25
CA ILE A 32 -7.41 18.52 -2.65
C ILE A 32 -7.06 19.60 -3.69
N TRP A 33 -6.13 19.30 -4.60
CA TRP A 33 -5.73 20.22 -5.69
C TRP A 33 -6.64 20.12 -6.94
N GLU A 34 -7.78 19.41 -6.83
CA GLU A 34 -8.78 19.27 -7.90
C GLU A 34 -8.21 18.78 -9.24
N ILE A 35 -7.19 17.92 -9.18
CA ILE A 35 -6.65 17.29 -10.39
C ILE A 35 -7.72 16.39 -11.01
N PRO A 36 -7.83 16.31 -12.35
CA PRO A 36 -8.82 15.45 -13.02
C PRO A 36 -8.75 14.02 -12.52
N PHE A 37 -9.88 13.51 -12.03
CA PHE A 37 -10.02 12.23 -11.33
C PHE A 37 -9.40 11.04 -12.08
N TYR A 38 -9.56 10.98 -13.41
CA TYR A 38 -9.08 9.88 -14.24
C TYR A 38 -7.54 9.77 -14.31
N ILE A 39 -6.80 10.84 -13.96
CA ILE A 39 -5.34 10.88 -13.97
C ILE A 39 -4.76 10.53 -12.58
N ILE A 40 -5.52 10.79 -11.52
CA ILE A 40 -5.05 10.69 -10.13
C ILE A 40 -4.45 9.31 -9.80
N PRO A 41 -5.12 8.17 -10.05
CA PRO A 41 -4.55 6.85 -9.73
C PRO A 41 -3.27 6.55 -10.51
N ILE A 42 -3.21 7.00 -11.77
CA ILE A 42 -2.05 6.76 -12.66
C ILE A 42 -0.84 7.51 -12.11
N LEU A 43 -0.97 8.81 -11.82
CA LEU A 43 0.12 9.60 -11.28
C LEU A 43 0.57 9.10 -9.91
N ALA A 44 -0.39 8.76 -9.03
CA ALA A 44 -0.07 8.21 -7.71
C ALA A 44 0.73 6.92 -7.81
N LEU A 45 0.33 5.98 -8.70
CA LEU A 45 1.05 4.74 -8.91
C LEU A 45 2.44 4.95 -9.50
N CYS A 46 2.60 5.88 -10.46
CA CYS A 46 3.91 6.21 -11.01
C CYS A 46 4.87 6.74 -9.94
N CYS A 47 4.42 7.70 -9.13
CA CYS A 47 5.22 8.23 -8.00
C CYS A 47 5.54 7.13 -6.99
N ASN A 48 4.55 6.29 -6.68
CA ASN A 48 4.70 5.19 -5.74
C ASN A 48 5.73 4.16 -6.21
N ILE A 49 5.73 3.78 -7.49
CA ILE A 49 6.70 2.84 -8.08
C ILE A 49 8.13 3.39 -7.94
N ILE A 50 8.36 4.67 -8.20
CA ILE A 50 9.68 5.28 -8.08
C ILE A 50 10.20 5.16 -6.64
N VAL A 51 9.38 5.55 -5.65
CA VAL A 51 9.77 5.53 -4.24
C VAL A 51 9.97 4.10 -3.73
N VAL A 52 9.04 3.19 -4.03
CA VAL A 52 9.10 1.79 -3.59
C VAL A 52 10.25 1.04 -4.25
N SER A 53 10.61 1.36 -5.49
CA SER A 53 11.74 0.72 -6.17
C SER A 53 13.05 0.95 -5.43
N GLY A 54 13.30 2.18 -4.97
CA GLY A 54 14.49 2.50 -4.17
C GLY A 54 14.51 1.71 -2.84
N ASN A 55 13.39 1.67 -2.14
CA ASN A 55 13.27 0.91 -0.88
C ASN A 55 13.44 -0.59 -1.10
N SER A 56 12.86 -1.13 -2.18
CA SER A 56 12.96 -2.55 -2.52
C SER A 56 14.39 -2.97 -2.82
N ILE A 57 15.14 -2.17 -3.56
CA ILE A 57 16.55 -2.43 -3.86
C ILE A 57 17.37 -2.52 -2.56
N ASN A 58 17.17 -1.57 -1.65
CA ASN A 58 17.87 -1.56 -0.36
C ASN A 58 17.50 -2.79 0.49
N TYR A 59 16.22 -3.17 0.51
CA TYR A 59 15.73 -4.32 1.26
C TYR A 59 16.30 -5.65 0.73
N VAL A 60 16.34 -5.81 -0.58
CA VAL A 60 16.95 -6.99 -1.24
C VAL A 60 18.45 -7.06 -0.96
N ARG A 61 19.16 -5.92 -1.08
CA ARG A 61 20.60 -5.85 -0.80
C ARG A 61 20.95 -6.18 0.65
N SER A 62 20.07 -5.86 1.59
CA SER A 62 20.22 -6.20 3.01
C SER A 62 20.00 -7.69 3.33
N GLY A 63 19.65 -8.52 2.35
CA GLY A 63 19.46 -9.96 2.53
C GLY A 63 18.16 -10.35 3.29
N ASN A 64 17.25 -9.40 3.50
CA ASN A 64 16.04 -9.63 4.29
C ASN A 64 14.85 -10.18 3.47
N LEU A 65 15.06 -10.47 2.18
CA LEU A 65 14.01 -10.93 1.28
C LEU A 65 13.65 -12.39 1.54
N ASN A 66 12.43 -12.64 2.02
CA ASN A 66 11.88 -14.00 2.16
C ASN A 66 10.85 -14.26 1.05
N LEU A 67 11.32 -14.89 -0.04
CA LEU A 67 10.49 -15.21 -1.20
C LEU A 67 9.35 -16.18 -0.86
N ASN A 68 9.56 -17.13 0.05
CA ASN A 68 8.53 -18.09 0.44
C ASN A 68 7.32 -17.43 1.10
N LEU A 69 7.56 -16.32 1.80
CA LEU A 69 6.51 -15.52 2.40
C LEU A 69 5.85 -14.59 1.38
N LEU A 70 6.63 -13.98 0.49
CA LEU A 70 6.17 -12.96 -0.44
C LEU A 70 5.36 -13.54 -1.62
N ILE A 71 5.81 -14.64 -2.20
CA ILE A 71 5.20 -15.23 -3.42
C ILE A 71 3.69 -15.53 -3.26
N PRO A 72 3.21 -16.15 -2.18
CA PRO A 72 1.77 -16.41 -2.04
C PRO A 72 0.92 -15.16 -2.09
N TYR A 73 1.37 -14.05 -1.46
CA TYR A 73 0.65 -12.77 -1.51
C TYR A 73 0.66 -12.17 -2.92
N LEU A 74 1.79 -12.26 -3.64
CA LEU A 74 1.88 -11.76 -5.02
C LEU A 74 0.98 -12.54 -5.97
N VAL A 75 0.95 -13.87 -5.87
CA VAL A 75 0.11 -14.73 -6.70
C VAL A 75 -1.38 -14.39 -6.52
N GLY A 76 -1.80 -14.06 -5.30
CA GLY A 76 -3.16 -13.59 -5.04
C GLY A 76 -3.38 -12.15 -5.52
N SER A 77 -2.49 -11.23 -5.16
CA SER A 77 -2.73 -9.79 -5.34
C SER A 77 -2.67 -9.34 -6.81
N ILE A 78 -1.74 -9.85 -7.63
CA ILE A 78 -1.54 -9.37 -8.99
C ILE A 78 -2.78 -9.58 -9.88
N PRO A 79 -3.37 -10.80 -9.99
CA PRO A 79 -4.55 -10.98 -10.82
C PRO A 79 -5.74 -10.14 -10.34
N PHE A 80 -5.97 -10.13 -9.03
CA PHE A 80 -7.11 -9.40 -8.46
C PHE A 80 -6.93 -7.89 -8.50
N ALA A 81 -5.71 -7.36 -8.45
CA ALA A 81 -5.45 -5.94 -8.69
C ALA A 81 -5.79 -5.55 -10.13
N PHE A 82 -5.49 -6.41 -11.10
CA PHE A 82 -5.86 -6.19 -12.49
C PHE A 82 -7.39 -6.18 -12.68
N PHE A 83 -8.11 -7.12 -12.07
CA PHE A 83 -9.57 -7.11 -12.07
C PHE A 83 -10.14 -5.88 -11.37
N GLY A 84 -9.61 -5.49 -10.21
CA GLY A 84 -10.02 -4.28 -9.51
C GLY A 84 -9.82 -3.01 -10.34
N ALA A 85 -8.69 -2.88 -11.00
CA ALA A 85 -8.37 -1.73 -11.86
C ALA A 85 -9.26 -1.65 -13.13
N SER A 86 -9.87 -2.76 -13.54
CA SER A 86 -10.80 -2.80 -14.69
C SER A 86 -12.18 -2.28 -14.34
N ILE A 87 -12.49 -2.06 -13.07
CA ILE A 87 -13.79 -1.57 -12.62
C ILE A 87 -13.80 -0.05 -12.65
N SER A 88 -14.61 0.54 -13.52
CA SER A 88 -14.83 1.99 -13.52
C SER A 88 -15.79 2.37 -12.40
N ILE A 89 -15.32 3.20 -11.45
CA ILE A 89 -16.14 3.74 -10.36
C ILE A 89 -16.33 5.24 -10.52
N SER A 90 -17.42 5.78 -9.95
CA SER A 90 -17.64 7.23 -9.91
C SER A 90 -16.67 7.91 -8.94
N LYS A 91 -16.45 9.22 -9.12
CA LYS A 91 -15.58 10.00 -8.25
C LYS A 91 -16.02 9.92 -6.78
N GLU A 92 -17.33 10.01 -6.53
CA GLU A 92 -17.90 9.97 -5.18
C GLU A 92 -17.62 8.62 -4.49
N LEU A 93 -17.82 7.52 -5.22
CA LEU A 93 -17.50 6.19 -4.69
C LEU A 93 -16.01 6.02 -4.41
N PHE A 94 -15.16 6.53 -5.27
CA PHE A 94 -13.71 6.50 -5.07
C PHE A 94 -13.30 7.24 -3.78
N GLU A 95 -13.82 8.45 -3.57
CA GLU A 95 -13.54 9.27 -2.40
C GLU A 95 -14.00 8.57 -1.10
N ILE A 96 -15.18 7.97 -1.10
CA ILE A 96 -15.72 7.22 0.04
C ILE A 96 -14.85 5.99 0.33
N ILE A 97 -14.53 5.20 -0.67
CA ILE A 97 -13.69 4.00 -0.52
C ILE A 97 -12.31 4.40 -0.01
N LEU A 98 -11.70 5.43 -0.59
CA LEU A 98 -10.41 5.96 -0.15
C LEU A 98 -10.44 6.38 1.31
N PHE A 99 -11.47 7.14 1.72
CA PHE A 99 -11.64 7.56 3.11
C PHE A 99 -11.75 6.38 4.07
N ILE A 100 -12.62 5.42 3.79
CA ILE A 100 -12.83 4.23 4.65
C ILE A 100 -11.52 3.46 4.80
N ILE A 101 -10.80 3.25 3.71
CA ILE A 101 -9.54 2.50 3.69
C ILE A 101 -8.48 3.19 4.53
N LEU A 102 -8.29 4.51 4.35
CA LEU A 102 -7.31 5.28 5.11
C LEU A 102 -7.67 5.34 6.59
N PHE A 103 -8.96 5.45 6.91
CA PHE A 103 -9.46 5.45 8.28
C PHE A 103 -9.17 4.11 8.98
N ILE A 104 -9.49 2.98 8.32
CA ILE A 104 -9.20 1.65 8.85
C ILE A 104 -7.69 1.43 9.01
N ALA A 105 -6.89 1.77 8.00
CA ALA A 105 -5.43 1.63 8.06
C ALA A 105 -4.84 2.48 9.20
N GLY A 106 -5.34 3.70 9.40
CA GLY A 106 -4.92 4.58 10.50
C GLY A 106 -5.25 3.97 11.87
N ILE A 107 -6.47 3.45 12.06
CA ILE A 107 -6.86 2.77 13.31
C ILE A 107 -5.98 1.54 13.56
N LEU A 108 -5.75 0.69 12.55
CA LEU A 108 -4.92 -0.50 12.69
C LEU A 108 -3.48 -0.16 13.10
N LEU A 109 -2.93 0.94 12.59
CA LEU A 109 -1.59 1.41 12.97
C LEU A 109 -1.54 1.99 14.39
N LEU A 110 -2.66 2.54 14.89
CA LEU A 110 -2.77 3.07 16.27
C LEU A 110 -2.92 1.95 17.32
N ILE A 111 -3.42 0.79 16.93
CA ILE A 111 -3.52 -0.37 17.82
C ILE A 111 -2.09 -0.85 18.11
N LYS A 112 -1.56 -0.36 19.23
CA LYS A 112 -0.21 -0.68 19.70
C LYS A 112 -0.13 -2.18 20.03
N ASN A 113 0.50 -2.96 19.17
CA ASN A 113 0.82 -4.34 19.47
C ASN A 113 1.92 -4.36 20.56
N LYS A 114 1.60 -4.89 21.74
CA LYS A 114 2.53 -5.00 22.89
C LYS A 114 3.74 -5.91 22.62
N SER A 115 3.87 -6.44 21.41
CA SER A 115 4.90 -7.43 21.02
C SER A 115 6.27 -6.83 20.68
N TYR A 116 6.49 -5.53 20.85
CA TYR A 116 7.79 -4.87 20.61
C TYR A 116 8.82 -5.07 21.73
N GLY A 117 8.57 -5.98 22.67
CA GLY A 117 9.50 -6.33 23.75
C GLY A 117 10.06 -7.74 23.56
N ASN A 118 11.30 -7.85 23.09
CA ASN A 118 12.23 -8.95 23.33
C ASN A 118 11.98 -10.36 22.78
N ASN A 119 11.03 -10.59 21.90
CA ASN A 119 10.96 -11.89 21.21
C ASN A 119 11.18 -11.68 19.72
N GLN A 120 12.13 -12.42 19.15
CA GLN A 120 12.23 -12.62 17.71
C GLN A 120 10.83 -12.91 17.21
N ILE A 121 10.32 -12.08 16.29
CA ILE A 121 9.02 -12.29 15.66
C ILE A 121 9.10 -13.66 15.00
N LYS A 122 8.62 -14.70 15.69
CA LYS A 122 8.36 -16.00 15.07
C LYS A 122 7.21 -15.74 14.11
N ILE A 123 7.54 -15.53 12.86
CA ILE A 123 6.54 -15.54 11.78
C ILE A 123 5.97 -16.96 11.80
N ASN A 124 4.84 -17.14 12.48
CA ASN A 124 4.09 -18.37 12.39
C ASN A 124 3.83 -18.60 10.90
N SER A 125 4.17 -19.77 10.41
CA SER A 125 3.98 -20.15 9.02
C SER A 125 2.49 -20.14 8.69
N ILE A 126 2.02 -19.00 8.19
CA ILE A 126 0.62 -18.85 7.73
C ILE A 126 0.42 -19.83 6.57
N PRO A 127 -0.66 -20.60 6.55
CA PRO A 127 -0.96 -21.48 5.43
C PRO A 127 -0.96 -20.67 4.12
N LYS A 128 -0.24 -21.15 3.11
CA LYS A 128 -0.11 -20.47 1.81
C LYS A 128 -1.47 -20.07 1.21
N ALA A 129 -2.50 -20.87 1.42
CA ALA A 129 -3.86 -20.59 0.97
C ALA A 129 -4.44 -19.32 1.60
N VAL A 130 -4.20 -19.09 2.89
CA VAL A 130 -4.63 -17.87 3.59
C VAL A 130 -3.89 -16.66 3.08
N SER A 131 -2.59 -16.77 2.83
CA SER A 131 -1.77 -15.70 2.27
C SER A 131 -2.25 -15.30 0.86
N VAL A 132 -2.59 -16.27 0.02
CA VAL A 132 -3.17 -16.02 -1.31
C VAL A 132 -4.52 -15.32 -1.19
N PHE A 133 -5.39 -15.78 -0.30
CA PHE A 133 -6.71 -15.18 -0.10
C PHE A 133 -6.63 -13.73 0.39
N ILE A 134 -5.79 -13.45 1.39
CA ILE A 134 -5.54 -12.09 1.87
C ILE A 134 -4.93 -11.23 0.76
N GLY A 135 -3.95 -11.77 0.02
CA GLY A 135 -3.37 -11.08 -1.13
C GLY A 135 -4.41 -10.72 -2.18
N SER A 136 -5.37 -11.60 -2.47
CA SER A 136 -6.45 -11.38 -3.42
C SER A 136 -7.36 -10.23 -3.01
N ILE A 137 -7.77 -10.18 -1.74
CA ILE A 137 -8.61 -9.10 -1.22
C ILE A 137 -7.86 -7.75 -1.28
N ILE A 138 -6.62 -7.73 -0.79
CA ILE A 138 -5.79 -6.52 -0.79
C ILE A 138 -5.54 -6.06 -2.23
N GLY A 139 -5.21 -6.98 -3.12
CA GLY A 139 -4.98 -6.68 -4.53
C GLY A 139 -6.22 -6.07 -5.19
N PHE A 140 -7.39 -6.66 -4.98
CA PHE A 140 -8.64 -6.17 -5.55
C PHE A 140 -8.97 -4.74 -5.10
N ILE A 141 -8.93 -4.49 -3.80
CA ILE A 141 -9.19 -3.17 -3.21
C ILE A 141 -8.14 -2.16 -3.70
N SER A 142 -6.87 -2.54 -3.67
CA SER A 142 -5.76 -1.71 -4.15
C SER A 142 -5.87 -1.39 -5.64
N GLY A 143 -6.37 -2.33 -6.45
CA GLY A 143 -6.60 -2.13 -7.87
C GLY A 143 -7.68 -1.09 -8.15
N ILE A 144 -8.81 -1.15 -7.42
CA ILE A 144 -9.90 -0.17 -7.54
C ILE A 144 -9.43 1.25 -7.23
N VAL A 145 -8.64 1.41 -6.17
CA VAL A 145 -8.25 2.74 -5.66
C VAL A 145 -6.91 3.23 -6.20
N GLY A 146 -6.06 2.34 -6.72
CA GLY A 146 -4.74 2.74 -7.23
C GLY A 146 -3.73 3.15 -6.16
N ILE A 147 -3.86 2.62 -4.91
CA ILE A 147 -2.97 3.01 -3.79
C ILE A 147 -1.66 2.21 -3.78
N GLY A 148 -1.66 0.99 -4.33
CA GLY A 148 -0.62 0.00 -4.06
C GLY A 148 -0.83 -0.74 -2.73
N GLY A 149 -0.73 -2.08 -2.75
CA GLY A 149 -1.16 -2.94 -1.64
C GLY A 149 -0.33 -2.87 -0.35
N GLY A 150 0.84 -2.21 -0.37
CA GLY A 150 1.78 -2.22 0.75
C GLY A 150 1.23 -1.62 2.05
N ILE A 151 0.40 -0.59 1.96
CA ILE A 151 -0.22 0.06 3.13
C ILE A 151 -1.14 -0.89 3.91
N PHE A 152 -1.81 -1.81 3.21
CA PHE A 152 -2.71 -2.79 3.82
C PHE A 152 -1.97 -4.01 4.34
N LEU A 153 -0.97 -4.46 3.58
CA LEU A 153 -0.24 -5.67 3.91
C LEU A 153 0.52 -5.53 5.23
N SER A 154 1.11 -4.36 5.48
CA SER A 154 1.91 -4.12 6.68
C SER A 154 1.11 -4.30 7.98
N PRO A 155 -0.01 -3.59 8.24
CA PRO A 155 -0.76 -3.78 9.49
C PRO A 155 -1.35 -5.18 9.62
N ILE A 156 -1.71 -5.84 8.51
CA ILE A 156 -2.23 -7.22 8.55
C ILE A 156 -1.14 -8.20 8.97
N LEU A 157 0.08 -8.05 8.43
CA LEU A 157 1.21 -8.88 8.83
C LEU A 157 1.65 -8.65 10.29
N PHE A 158 1.43 -7.43 10.83
CA PHE A 158 1.70 -7.15 12.24
C PHE A 158 0.66 -7.74 13.19
N LEU A 159 -0.54 -8.01 12.73
CA LEU A 159 -1.62 -8.60 13.53
C LEU A 159 -1.59 -10.15 13.53
N MET A 160 -0.88 -10.77 12.59
CA MET A 160 -0.75 -12.21 12.42
C MET A 160 0.57 -12.74 12.98
#